data_a1451a2451f7fca22f4bb7a13b2eb6f3
#
_entry.id   a1451a2451f7fca22f4bb7a13b2eb6f3
#
_cell.length_a   1.000
_cell.length_b   1.000
_cell.length_c   1.000
_cell.angle_alpha   90.00
_cell.angle_beta   90.00
_cell.angle_gamma   90.00
#
_symmetry.space_group_name_H-M   'P 1'
#
loop_
_entity.id
_entity.type
_entity.pdbx_description
1 polymer ?
#
loop_
_entity_poly.entity_id
_entity_poly.type
_entity_poly.pdbx_seq_one_letter_code
_entity_poly.pdbx_strand_id
1 'polypeptide(L)'
;MKKKSLALIGAALLSTVLLAACGSKSSQPKDTTVKLGVIGSDADVWKPVAKRLKKQHINLDLVQFTDYNKPNQAVLDGDLDMNAMQHYDFLHNWEKSHKDNKLTAIGNTYIGPLRVYSNKVKSIKDLKKGDTVALPNDPTNEGRALILLETAGLIKLDGKAQPTTRDIKDNKKNLKFSPVDASQTARSLTSATASVVNNDMALNAKLKPSEAIYVEKINDKSKPWVNIIVTKKSEKNNKVYKKIVKAYQTESTKKEIKKVYDGSTIAAWNYKF
;
A
#
# COMPACT_ATOMS: atom_id res chain seq x y z
N MET A 1 -25.11 21.84 96.74
CA MET A 1 -23.74 21.92 97.33
C MET A 1 -22.72 21.95 96.23
N LYS A 2 -21.98 23.06 96.18
CA LYS A 2 -20.50 23.16 95.90
C LYS A 2 -20.03 22.56 94.65
N LYS A 3 -19.21 23.14 93.76
CA LYS A 3 -18.49 24.43 93.63
C LYS A 3 -17.97 24.41 92.17
N LYS A 4 -18.10 25.49 91.42
CA LYS A 4 -17.07 26.45 90.98
C LYS A 4 -15.72 25.89 90.73
N SER A 5 -15.30 26.06 89.44
CA SER A 5 -14.05 26.80 89.07
C SER A 5 -13.95 26.75 87.52
N LEU A 6 -14.01 27.77 86.92
CA LEU A 6 -13.28 28.80 86.19
C LEU A 6 -11.81 28.54 85.97
N ALA A 7 -11.33 28.50 84.73
CA ALA A 7 -10.09 29.02 84.22
C ALA A 7 -10.09 28.79 82.66
N LEU A 8 -10.27 29.84 81.91
CA LEU A 8 -9.33 30.78 81.34
C LEU A 8 -8.43 30.20 80.19
N ILE A 9 -8.82 30.59 79.00
CA ILE A 9 -8.02 31.26 77.93
C ILE A 9 -6.79 30.56 77.41
N GLY A 10 -6.86 30.31 76.15
CA GLY A 10 -5.70 30.00 75.28
C GLY A 10 -6.14 30.04 73.83
N ALA A 11 -6.26 31.26 73.27
CA ALA A 11 -6.43 31.45 71.84
C ALA A 11 -5.10 31.07 71.11
N ALA A 12 -5.10 30.04 70.35
CA ALA A 12 -4.10 29.78 69.37
C ALA A 12 -4.72 29.63 67.95
N LEU A 13 -4.74 30.74 67.26
CA LEU A 13 -4.98 30.76 65.78
C LEU A 13 -3.94 29.96 65.12
N LEU A 14 -4.20 28.71 64.75
CA LEU A 14 -3.44 27.96 63.77
C LEU A 14 -4.06 28.18 62.40
N SER A 15 -3.50 29.14 61.67
CA SER A 15 -3.75 29.35 60.26
C SER A 15 -3.27 28.15 59.48
N THR A 16 -4.12 27.19 59.18
CA THR A 16 -3.86 26.13 58.21
C THR A 16 -3.98 26.72 56.81
N VAL A 17 -2.85 27.14 56.26
CA VAL A 17 -2.70 27.41 54.84
C VAL A 17 -2.85 26.07 54.11
N LEU A 18 -4.06 25.80 53.59
CA LEU A 18 -4.31 24.77 52.59
C LEU A 18 -3.61 25.19 51.31
N LEU A 19 -2.36 24.75 51.13
CA LEU A 19 -1.73 24.69 49.81
C LEU A 19 -2.54 23.71 48.94
N ALA A 20 -3.54 24.24 48.23
CA ALA A 20 -4.11 23.57 47.08
C ALA A 20 -2.99 23.44 46.00
N ALA A 21 -2.21 22.39 46.14
CA ALA A 21 -1.35 21.93 45.03
C ALA A 21 -2.28 21.49 43.92
N CYS A 22 -2.64 22.42 43.02
CA CYS A 22 -3.13 22.11 41.70
C CYS A 22 -2.03 21.35 40.99
N GLY A 23 -1.90 20.06 41.23
CA GLY A 23 -1.17 19.14 40.41
C GLY A 23 -1.84 19.09 39.04
N SER A 24 -1.42 19.97 38.13
CA SER A 24 -1.71 19.81 36.73
C SER A 24 -1.14 18.43 36.35
N LYS A 25 -2.01 17.41 36.38
CA LYS A 25 -1.72 16.16 35.65
C LYS A 25 -1.48 16.58 34.24
N SER A 26 -0.21 16.74 33.84
CA SER A 26 0.18 16.73 32.45
C SER A 26 -0.26 15.37 31.93
N SER A 27 -1.47 15.31 31.36
CA SER A 27 -1.90 14.12 30.64
C SER A 27 -0.92 13.93 29.52
N GLN A 28 0.00 13.00 29.68
CA GLN A 28 0.86 12.58 28.58
C GLN A 28 -0.05 12.26 27.39
N PRO A 29 0.28 12.72 26.19
CA PRO A 29 -0.52 12.43 25.01
C PRO A 29 -0.68 10.91 24.89
N LYS A 30 -1.91 10.43 24.91
CA LYS A 30 -2.18 9.00 24.77
C LYS A 30 -1.80 8.57 23.36
N ASP A 31 -0.98 7.53 23.23
CA ASP A 31 -0.62 6.97 21.93
C ASP A 31 -1.88 6.50 21.19
N THR A 32 -1.99 6.88 19.91
CA THR A 32 -3.05 6.42 19.03
C THR A 32 -2.49 5.31 18.15
N THR A 33 -3.07 4.11 18.21
CA THR A 33 -2.69 3.00 17.31
C THR A 33 -3.52 3.05 16.04
N VAL A 34 -2.87 2.88 14.90
CA VAL A 34 -3.48 2.80 13.57
C VAL A 34 -2.94 1.56 12.85
N LYS A 35 -3.84 0.69 12.40
CA LYS A 35 -3.51 -0.53 11.66
C LYS A 35 -3.48 -0.26 10.17
N LEU A 36 -2.33 -0.46 9.55
CA LEU A 36 -2.12 -0.29 8.10
C LEU A 36 -1.82 -1.63 7.43
N GLY A 37 -2.70 -2.05 6.52
CA GLY A 37 -2.47 -3.20 5.65
C GLY A 37 -1.50 -2.89 4.52
N VAL A 38 -0.45 -3.70 4.38
CA VAL A 38 0.57 -3.59 3.32
C VAL A 38 0.90 -4.96 2.72
N ILE A 39 1.47 -4.99 1.52
CA ILE A 39 1.95 -6.24 0.92
C ILE A 39 3.40 -6.50 1.36
N GLY A 40 3.63 -7.66 1.95
CA GLY A 40 4.94 -8.25 2.19
C GLY A 40 6.08 -7.25 2.42
N SER A 41 7.01 -7.20 1.48
CA SER A 41 8.22 -6.37 1.57
C SER A 41 7.96 -4.86 1.52
N ASP A 42 6.76 -4.39 1.14
CA ASP A 42 6.39 -2.96 1.24
C ASP A 42 6.49 -2.46 2.68
N ALA A 43 6.35 -3.36 3.64
CA ALA A 43 6.58 -3.05 5.06
C ALA A 43 7.95 -2.40 5.31
N ASP A 44 8.96 -2.73 4.52
CA ASP A 44 10.32 -2.16 4.70
C ASP A 44 10.36 -0.67 4.37
N VAL A 45 9.51 -0.17 3.46
CA VAL A 45 9.32 1.27 3.22
C VAL A 45 8.57 1.92 4.38
N TRP A 46 7.60 1.21 4.98
CA TRP A 46 6.74 1.75 6.03
C TRP A 46 7.37 1.73 7.43
N LYS A 47 8.29 0.81 7.75
CA LYS A 47 8.98 0.74 9.05
C LYS A 47 9.64 2.07 9.46
N PRO A 48 10.42 2.76 8.59
CA PRO A 48 10.97 4.07 8.92
C PRO A 48 9.90 5.15 9.12
N VAL A 49 8.77 5.07 8.39
CA VAL A 49 7.62 5.96 8.57
C VAL A 49 7.00 5.76 9.95
N ALA A 50 6.75 4.51 10.34
CA ALA A 50 6.23 4.15 11.68
C ALA A 50 7.14 4.68 12.79
N LYS A 51 8.47 4.56 12.63
CA LYS A 51 9.44 5.12 13.59
C LYS A 51 9.31 6.65 13.73
N ARG A 52 9.07 7.38 12.63
CA ARG A 52 8.84 8.83 12.66
C ARG A 52 7.53 9.19 13.34
N LEU A 53 6.47 8.41 13.11
CA LEU A 53 5.13 8.61 13.67
C LEU A 53 5.10 8.35 15.19
N LYS A 54 5.87 7.40 15.69
CA LYS A 54 6.00 7.12 17.12
C LYS A 54 6.43 8.34 17.92
N LYS A 55 7.28 9.22 17.35
CA LYS A 55 7.66 10.50 17.97
C LYS A 55 6.50 11.51 18.05
N GLN A 56 5.40 11.24 17.37
CA GLN A 56 4.16 12.05 17.37
C GLN A 56 3.01 11.37 18.11
N HIS A 57 3.30 10.38 18.96
CA HIS A 57 2.32 9.57 19.68
C HIS A 57 1.35 8.82 18.74
N ILE A 58 1.83 8.41 17.56
CA ILE A 58 1.10 7.56 16.62
C ILE A 58 1.86 6.25 16.47
N ASN A 59 1.24 5.17 16.96
CA ASN A 59 1.74 3.81 16.78
C ASN A 59 1.13 3.24 15.48
N LEU A 60 1.93 3.17 14.41
CA LEU A 60 1.52 2.56 13.15
C LEU A 60 1.82 1.06 13.19
N ASP A 61 0.77 0.26 13.29
CA ASP A 61 0.82 -1.20 13.29
C ASP A 61 0.72 -1.70 11.83
N LEU A 62 1.77 -2.37 11.33
CA LEU A 62 1.85 -2.85 9.96
C LEU A 62 1.36 -4.28 9.87
N VAL A 63 0.18 -4.47 9.28
CA VAL A 63 -0.41 -5.79 9.02
C VAL A 63 -0.05 -6.23 7.61
N GLN A 64 0.74 -7.30 7.49
CA GLN A 64 1.25 -7.77 6.21
C GLN A 64 0.30 -8.78 5.56
N PHE A 65 0.02 -8.58 4.29
CA PHE A 65 -0.76 -9.48 3.43
C PHE A 65 0.13 -10.09 2.34
N THR A 66 -0.26 -11.23 1.83
CA THR A 66 0.44 -11.95 0.77
C THR A 66 -0.22 -11.79 -0.60
N ASP A 67 -1.47 -11.30 -0.63
CA ASP A 67 -2.28 -11.11 -1.82
C ASP A 67 -3.10 -9.80 -1.75
N TYR A 68 -3.74 -9.43 -2.87
CA TYR A 68 -4.54 -8.19 -2.98
C TYR A 68 -6.02 -8.35 -2.60
N ASN A 69 -6.49 -9.58 -2.32
CA ASN A 69 -7.92 -9.87 -2.25
C ASN A 69 -8.58 -9.40 -0.95
N LYS A 70 -7.85 -9.44 0.18
CA LYS A 70 -8.41 -9.25 1.52
C LYS A 70 -8.32 -7.83 2.08
N PRO A 71 -7.29 -6.99 1.77
CA PRO A 71 -7.08 -5.75 2.52
C PRO A 71 -8.22 -4.72 2.42
N ASN A 72 -8.94 -4.63 1.30
CA ASN A 72 -10.08 -3.73 1.17
C ASN A 72 -11.25 -4.14 2.06
N GLN A 73 -11.56 -5.43 2.10
CA GLN A 73 -12.60 -5.96 2.98
C GLN A 73 -12.21 -5.75 4.44
N ALA A 74 -10.96 -6.01 4.83
CA ALA A 74 -10.48 -5.80 6.19
C ALA A 74 -10.60 -4.32 6.65
N VAL A 75 -10.45 -3.34 5.73
CA VAL A 75 -10.74 -1.94 6.05
C VAL A 75 -12.24 -1.73 6.29
N LEU A 76 -13.12 -2.32 5.46
CA LEU A 76 -14.57 -2.19 5.64
C LEU A 76 -15.05 -2.81 6.96
N ASP A 77 -14.50 -3.96 7.31
CA ASP A 77 -14.87 -4.69 8.54
C ASP A 77 -14.32 -4.01 9.80
N GLY A 78 -13.31 -3.14 9.65
CA GLY A 78 -12.66 -2.43 10.77
C GLY A 78 -11.51 -3.19 11.40
N ASP A 79 -11.07 -4.28 10.78
CA ASP A 79 -9.86 -5.02 11.16
C ASP A 79 -8.59 -4.20 10.85
N LEU A 80 -8.68 -3.35 9.82
CA LEU A 80 -7.71 -2.34 9.45
C LEU A 80 -8.33 -0.94 9.48
N ASP A 81 -7.52 0.06 9.77
CA ASP A 81 -7.87 1.47 9.62
C ASP A 81 -7.66 1.95 8.19
N MET A 82 -6.59 1.46 7.57
CA MET A 82 -6.15 1.82 6.22
C MET A 82 -5.43 0.65 5.54
N ASN A 83 -5.33 0.73 4.20
CA ASN A 83 -4.36 -0.08 3.48
C ASN A 83 -3.53 0.77 2.49
N ALA A 84 -2.37 0.26 2.07
CA ALA A 84 -1.49 0.88 1.08
C ALA A 84 -0.89 -0.22 0.19
N MET A 85 -1.75 -0.87 -0.60
CA MET A 85 -1.38 -2.04 -1.40
C MET A 85 -1.92 -2.01 -2.83
N GLN A 86 -2.64 -0.97 -3.21
CA GLN A 86 -3.42 -0.92 -4.45
C GLN A 86 -3.24 0.40 -5.18
N HIS A 87 -3.50 0.39 -6.48
CA HIS A 87 -3.56 1.58 -7.32
C HIS A 87 -5.01 2.04 -7.53
N TYR A 88 -5.19 3.24 -8.10
CA TYR A 88 -6.51 3.85 -8.32
C TYR A 88 -7.46 2.94 -9.10
N ASP A 89 -6.98 2.34 -10.20
CA ASP A 89 -7.83 1.50 -11.05
C ASP A 89 -8.29 0.24 -10.32
N PHE A 90 -7.42 -0.37 -9.48
CA PHE A 90 -7.78 -1.51 -8.65
C PHE A 90 -8.89 -1.14 -7.65
N LEU A 91 -8.75 -0.02 -6.93
CA LEU A 91 -9.77 0.44 -6.00
C LEU A 91 -11.11 0.66 -6.71
N HIS A 92 -11.10 1.36 -7.86
CA HIS A 92 -12.31 1.63 -8.63
C HIS A 92 -13.00 0.34 -9.08
N ASN A 93 -12.25 -0.62 -9.62
CA ASN A 93 -12.79 -1.90 -10.04
C ASN A 93 -13.33 -2.72 -8.86
N TRP A 94 -12.62 -2.69 -7.73
CA TRP A 94 -13.04 -3.38 -6.51
C TRP A 94 -14.38 -2.82 -6.00
N GLU A 95 -14.52 -1.51 -5.89
CA GLU A 95 -15.77 -0.84 -5.49
C GLU A 95 -16.94 -1.17 -6.44
N LYS A 96 -16.66 -1.17 -7.74
CA LYS A 96 -17.66 -1.52 -8.77
C LYS A 96 -18.14 -2.97 -8.65
N SER A 97 -17.22 -3.91 -8.47
CA SER A 97 -17.52 -5.34 -8.39
C SER A 97 -18.26 -5.73 -7.10
N HIS A 98 -17.96 -5.03 -5.99
CA HIS A 98 -18.61 -5.25 -4.70
C HIS A 98 -19.86 -4.37 -4.49
N LYS A 99 -20.23 -3.53 -5.50
CA LYS A 99 -21.31 -2.54 -5.39
C LYS A 99 -21.19 -1.69 -4.13
N ASP A 100 -19.96 -1.45 -3.72
CA ASP A 100 -19.60 -0.71 -2.50
C ASP A 100 -18.78 0.52 -2.89
N ASN A 101 -19.11 1.65 -2.32
CA ASN A 101 -18.43 2.92 -2.56
C ASN A 101 -18.09 3.58 -1.23
N LYS A 102 -17.59 2.80 -0.28
CA LYS A 102 -17.29 3.25 1.09
C LYS A 102 -15.80 3.51 1.33
N LEU A 103 -14.94 3.13 0.39
CA LEU A 103 -13.50 3.37 0.46
C LEU A 103 -13.09 4.64 -0.28
N THR A 104 -11.94 5.20 0.03
CA THR A 104 -11.40 6.38 -0.67
C THR A 104 -9.89 6.46 -0.52
N ALA A 105 -9.23 6.94 -1.57
CA ALA A 105 -7.82 7.32 -1.52
C ALA A 105 -7.64 8.61 -0.71
N ILE A 106 -6.64 8.64 0.16
CA ILE A 106 -6.27 9.81 0.97
C ILE A 106 -4.83 10.28 0.73
N GLY A 107 -4.05 9.55 -0.05
CA GLY A 107 -2.69 9.94 -0.44
C GLY A 107 -2.08 9.01 -1.48
N ASN A 108 -1.21 9.56 -2.32
CA ASN A 108 -0.42 8.77 -3.27
C ASN A 108 0.82 8.22 -2.57
N THR A 109 1.28 7.04 -3.00
CA THR A 109 2.52 6.43 -2.53
C THR A 109 3.56 6.38 -3.65
N TYR A 110 3.55 5.37 -4.47
CA TYR A 110 4.51 5.19 -5.55
C TYR A 110 3.84 4.64 -6.81
N ILE A 111 4.58 4.62 -7.90
CA ILE A 111 4.26 3.82 -9.07
C ILE A 111 5.41 2.86 -9.34
N GLY A 112 5.09 1.56 -9.38
CA GLY A 112 5.99 0.49 -9.76
C GLY A 112 5.62 -0.03 -11.14
N PRO A 113 6.55 -0.03 -12.11
CA PRO A 113 6.28 -0.59 -13.42
C PRO A 113 6.10 -2.10 -13.35
N LEU A 114 5.16 -2.64 -14.16
CA LEU A 114 5.09 -4.06 -14.42
C LEU A 114 6.35 -4.54 -15.15
N ARG A 115 6.75 -5.77 -14.90
CA ARG A 115 7.90 -6.38 -15.54
C ARG A 115 7.58 -7.77 -16.04
N VAL A 116 8.18 -8.11 -17.17
CA VAL A 116 8.17 -9.48 -17.68
C VAL A 116 9.49 -10.14 -17.29
N TYR A 117 9.41 -11.26 -16.62
CA TYR A 117 10.55 -12.08 -16.23
C TYR A 117 10.54 -13.41 -16.96
N SER A 118 11.70 -14.03 -17.08
CA SER A 118 11.86 -15.37 -17.64
C SER A 118 13.12 -16.06 -17.12
N ASN A 119 12.99 -17.35 -16.82
CA ASN A 119 14.14 -18.23 -16.56
C ASN A 119 14.63 -18.95 -17.82
N LYS A 120 13.90 -18.84 -18.95
CA LYS A 120 14.12 -19.63 -20.16
C LYS A 120 14.65 -18.81 -21.34
N VAL A 121 14.31 -17.51 -21.41
CA VAL A 121 14.73 -16.62 -22.50
C VAL A 121 15.35 -15.33 -21.93
N LYS A 122 16.20 -14.65 -22.71
CA LYS A 122 16.92 -13.44 -22.28
C LYS A 122 16.29 -12.15 -22.79
N SER A 123 15.40 -12.24 -23.76
CA SER A 123 14.68 -11.11 -24.34
C SER A 123 13.24 -11.51 -24.61
N ILE A 124 12.30 -10.54 -24.51
CA ILE A 124 10.90 -10.76 -24.85
C ILE A 124 10.72 -11.14 -26.33
N LYS A 125 11.67 -10.76 -27.20
CA LYS A 125 11.68 -11.12 -28.63
C LYS A 125 11.98 -12.60 -28.86
N ASP A 126 12.66 -13.26 -27.91
CA ASP A 126 13.06 -14.67 -28.00
C ASP A 126 11.92 -15.65 -27.70
N LEU A 127 10.77 -15.13 -27.24
CA LEU A 127 9.57 -15.97 -27.09
C LEU A 127 9.18 -16.62 -28.39
N LYS A 128 8.94 -17.93 -28.37
CA LYS A 128 8.65 -18.77 -29.52
C LYS A 128 7.14 -19.05 -29.65
N LYS A 129 6.77 -19.60 -30.79
CA LYS A 129 5.40 -20.06 -31.04
C LYS A 129 4.99 -21.11 -29.99
N GLY A 130 3.83 -20.88 -29.36
CA GLY A 130 3.26 -21.79 -28.36
C GLY A 130 3.80 -21.61 -26.95
N ASP A 131 4.75 -20.68 -26.71
CA ASP A 131 5.24 -20.38 -25.37
C ASP A 131 4.12 -19.91 -24.44
N THR A 132 4.25 -20.24 -23.15
CA THR A 132 3.29 -19.83 -22.12
C THR A 132 3.77 -18.59 -21.40
N VAL A 133 2.88 -17.59 -21.26
CA VAL A 133 3.09 -16.37 -20.49
C VAL A 133 2.07 -16.35 -19.36
N ALA A 134 2.54 -16.40 -18.11
CA ALA A 134 1.69 -16.18 -16.94
C ALA A 134 1.50 -14.69 -16.71
N LEU A 135 0.34 -14.31 -16.17
CA LEU A 135 -0.01 -12.92 -15.87
C LEU A 135 -1.06 -12.86 -14.74
N PRO A 136 -1.22 -11.70 -14.06
CA PRO A 136 -2.25 -11.54 -13.03
C PRO A 136 -3.66 -11.80 -13.58
N ASN A 137 -4.55 -12.32 -12.74
CA ASN A 137 -5.94 -12.63 -13.11
C ASN A 137 -6.98 -11.64 -12.58
N ASP A 138 -6.58 -10.66 -11.76
CA ASP A 138 -7.50 -9.59 -11.41
C ASP A 138 -7.69 -8.65 -12.62
N PRO A 139 -8.92 -8.16 -12.86
CA PRO A 139 -9.27 -7.49 -14.13
C PRO A 139 -8.35 -6.31 -14.47
N THR A 140 -7.87 -5.57 -13.47
CA THR A 140 -7.05 -4.37 -13.70
C THR A 140 -5.60 -4.71 -14.02
N ASN A 141 -4.99 -5.65 -13.29
CA ASN A 141 -3.62 -6.08 -13.57
C ASN A 141 -3.55 -7.03 -14.76
N GLU A 142 -4.58 -7.86 -15.04
CA GLU A 142 -4.67 -8.63 -16.29
C GLU A 142 -4.65 -7.68 -17.49
N GLY A 143 -5.55 -6.68 -17.48
CA GLY A 143 -5.61 -5.69 -18.55
C GLY A 143 -4.31 -4.93 -18.75
N ARG A 144 -3.69 -4.46 -17.65
CA ARG A 144 -2.39 -3.78 -17.68
C ARG A 144 -1.28 -4.68 -18.23
N ALA A 145 -1.25 -5.96 -17.85
CA ALA A 145 -0.28 -6.94 -18.35
C ALA A 145 -0.46 -7.18 -19.86
N LEU A 146 -1.69 -7.29 -20.33
CA LEU A 146 -1.96 -7.45 -21.76
C LEU A 146 -1.56 -6.21 -22.57
N ILE A 147 -1.84 -5.00 -22.07
CA ILE A 147 -1.38 -3.74 -22.68
C ILE A 147 0.15 -3.69 -22.73
N LEU A 148 0.85 -4.17 -21.69
CA LEU A 148 2.30 -4.28 -21.70
C LEU A 148 2.80 -5.22 -22.79
N LEU A 149 2.16 -6.39 -22.97
CA LEU A 149 2.53 -7.37 -24.00
C LEU A 149 2.20 -6.85 -25.41
N GLU A 150 1.13 -6.08 -25.59
CA GLU A 150 0.83 -5.36 -26.83
C GLU A 150 1.91 -4.32 -27.16
N THR A 151 2.31 -3.51 -26.16
CA THR A 151 3.39 -2.53 -26.28
C THR A 151 4.72 -3.19 -26.64
N ALA A 152 4.95 -4.42 -26.19
CA ALA A 152 6.10 -5.25 -26.55
C ALA A 152 6.01 -5.84 -27.97
N GLY A 153 4.88 -5.67 -28.67
CA GLY A 153 4.65 -6.16 -30.02
C GLY A 153 4.34 -7.66 -30.12
N LEU A 154 3.94 -8.29 -29.01
CA LEU A 154 3.65 -9.73 -28.97
C LEU A 154 2.22 -10.07 -29.41
N ILE A 155 1.28 -9.18 -29.11
CA ILE A 155 -0.16 -9.34 -29.37
C ILE A 155 -0.75 -8.03 -29.88
N LYS A 156 -1.98 -8.07 -30.38
CA LYS A 156 -2.85 -6.90 -30.59
C LYS A 156 -4.16 -7.08 -29.86
N LEU A 157 -4.62 -6.05 -29.20
CA LEU A 157 -5.87 -6.00 -28.45
C LEU A 157 -6.99 -5.31 -29.25
N ASP A 158 -8.23 -5.39 -28.76
CA ASP A 158 -9.38 -4.75 -29.39
C ASP A 158 -9.57 -3.27 -28.99
N GLY A 159 -8.69 -2.73 -28.13
CA GLY A 159 -8.74 -1.34 -27.68
C GLY A 159 -9.59 -1.09 -26.44
N LYS A 160 -10.09 -2.12 -25.76
CA LYS A 160 -10.78 -1.96 -24.46
C LYS A 160 -9.84 -1.38 -23.41
N ALA A 161 -10.39 -0.59 -22.51
CA ALA A 161 -9.62 0.00 -21.40
C ALA A 161 -9.11 -1.05 -20.39
N GLN A 162 -9.88 -2.10 -20.16
CA GLN A 162 -9.51 -3.25 -19.32
C GLN A 162 -9.70 -4.54 -20.13
N PRO A 163 -8.73 -4.87 -21.03
CA PRO A 163 -8.81 -6.07 -21.85
C PRO A 163 -8.55 -7.32 -21.00
N THR A 164 -9.17 -8.43 -21.43
CA THR A 164 -8.91 -9.78 -20.95
C THR A 164 -8.24 -10.61 -22.04
N THR A 165 -7.78 -11.81 -21.74
CA THR A 165 -7.21 -12.71 -22.76
C THR A 165 -8.18 -13.02 -23.92
N ARG A 166 -9.48 -12.82 -23.73
CA ARG A 166 -10.52 -12.97 -24.79
C ARG A 166 -10.53 -11.82 -25.80
N ASP A 167 -9.93 -10.70 -25.43
CA ASP A 167 -9.93 -9.47 -26.24
C ASP A 167 -8.66 -9.36 -27.13
N ILE A 168 -7.88 -10.45 -27.21
CA ILE A 168 -6.70 -10.55 -28.09
C ILE A 168 -7.16 -10.80 -29.50
N LYS A 169 -6.91 -9.85 -30.42
CA LYS A 169 -7.25 -9.94 -31.85
C LYS A 169 -6.17 -10.59 -32.70
N ASP A 170 -4.91 -10.38 -32.34
CA ASP A 170 -3.77 -10.95 -33.08
C ASP A 170 -2.76 -11.52 -32.09
N ASN A 171 -2.32 -12.74 -32.34
CA ASN A 171 -1.35 -13.48 -31.56
C ASN A 171 -0.49 -14.35 -32.51
N LYS A 172 0.35 -13.69 -33.30
CA LYS A 172 1.16 -14.34 -34.36
C LYS A 172 2.02 -15.49 -33.88
N LYS A 173 2.46 -15.41 -32.61
CA LYS A 173 3.27 -16.47 -31.99
C LYS A 173 2.41 -17.56 -31.33
N ASN A 174 1.07 -17.49 -31.40
CA ASN A 174 0.17 -18.40 -30.70
C ASN A 174 0.59 -18.62 -29.24
N LEU A 175 0.95 -17.54 -28.55
CA LEU A 175 1.32 -17.59 -27.13
C LEU A 175 0.12 -18.08 -26.30
N LYS A 176 0.39 -18.89 -25.32
CA LYS A 176 -0.60 -19.37 -24.37
C LYS A 176 -0.56 -18.44 -23.14
N PHE A 177 -1.69 -17.93 -22.73
CA PHE A 177 -1.79 -17.08 -21.53
C PHE A 177 -2.34 -17.88 -20.37
N SER A 178 -1.70 -17.73 -19.21
CA SER A 178 -2.08 -18.38 -17.96
C SER A 178 -2.35 -17.31 -16.90
N PRO A 179 -3.61 -16.80 -16.82
CA PRO A 179 -3.99 -15.90 -15.73
C PRO A 179 -3.96 -16.64 -14.39
N VAL A 180 -3.24 -16.08 -13.41
CA VAL A 180 -3.09 -16.63 -12.05
C VAL A 180 -3.20 -15.49 -11.04
N ASP A 181 -3.44 -15.79 -9.78
CA ASP A 181 -3.36 -14.78 -8.73
C ASP A 181 -2.01 -14.05 -8.80
N ALA A 182 -2.02 -12.72 -8.58
CA ALA A 182 -0.81 -11.90 -8.69
C ALA A 182 0.33 -12.44 -7.81
N SER A 183 0.03 -12.99 -6.64
CA SER A 183 1.00 -13.61 -5.72
C SER A 183 1.66 -14.88 -6.29
N GLN A 184 1.05 -15.50 -7.32
CA GLN A 184 1.55 -16.73 -7.95
C GLN A 184 2.34 -16.45 -9.24
N THR A 185 2.31 -15.22 -9.76
CA THR A 185 2.94 -14.88 -11.04
C THR A 185 4.45 -15.15 -11.04
N ALA A 186 5.17 -14.77 -10.00
CA ALA A 186 6.60 -15.06 -9.87
C ALA A 186 6.89 -16.57 -9.79
N ARG A 187 6.08 -17.33 -9.07
CA ARG A 187 6.22 -18.79 -8.96
C ARG A 187 5.95 -19.48 -10.30
N SER A 188 5.09 -18.93 -11.14
CA SER A 188 4.77 -19.47 -12.46
C SER A 188 5.99 -19.55 -13.39
N LEU A 189 7.11 -18.84 -13.10
CA LEU A 189 8.37 -18.94 -13.83
C LEU A 189 9.01 -20.34 -13.80
N THR A 190 8.57 -21.24 -12.92
CA THR A 190 9.01 -22.64 -12.89
C THR A 190 8.42 -23.44 -14.05
N SER A 191 7.22 -23.10 -14.52
CA SER A 191 6.49 -23.83 -15.58
C SER A 191 6.31 -23.00 -16.85
N ALA A 192 5.90 -21.73 -16.73
CA ALA A 192 5.74 -20.83 -17.87
C ALA A 192 7.09 -20.44 -18.50
N THR A 193 7.06 -20.00 -19.77
CA THR A 193 8.24 -19.47 -20.45
C THR A 193 8.56 -18.07 -19.95
N ALA A 194 7.54 -17.25 -19.69
CA ALA A 194 7.67 -15.93 -19.10
C ALA A 194 6.50 -15.64 -18.16
N SER A 195 6.65 -14.63 -17.32
CA SER A 195 5.58 -14.15 -16.45
C SER A 195 5.59 -12.64 -16.32
N VAL A 196 4.42 -12.02 -16.39
CA VAL A 196 4.22 -10.62 -16.04
C VAL A 196 3.99 -10.53 -14.54
N VAL A 197 4.84 -9.79 -13.84
CA VAL A 197 4.86 -9.75 -12.38
C VAL A 197 4.73 -8.31 -11.89
N ASN A 198 3.84 -8.09 -10.91
CA ASN A 198 3.70 -6.82 -10.21
C ASN A 198 4.97 -6.52 -9.41
N ASN A 199 5.26 -5.23 -9.24
CA ASN A 199 6.53 -4.78 -8.68
C ASN A 199 6.79 -5.28 -7.24
N ASP A 200 5.79 -5.22 -6.37
CA ASP A 200 5.82 -5.71 -4.99
C ASP A 200 5.88 -7.25 -4.93
N MET A 201 5.18 -7.94 -5.84
CA MET A 201 5.24 -9.41 -5.95
C MET A 201 6.62 -9.88 -6.44
N ALA A 202 7.24 -9.12 -7.35
CA ALA A 202 8.62 -9.39 -7.76
C ALA A 202 9.60 -9.21 -6.58
N LEU A 203 9.44 -8.15 -5.80
CA LEU A 203 10.25 -7.89 -4.61
C LEU A 203 10.08 -9.02 -3.57
N ASN A 204 8.85 -9.45 -3.29
CA ASN A 204 8.57 -10.56 -2.37
C ASN A 204 9.22 -11.87 -2.82
N ALA A 205 9.25 -12.10 -4.13
CA ALA A 205 9.89 -13.26 -4.74
C ALA A 205 11.41 -13.09 -4.94
N LYS A 206 11.99 -11.96 -4.50
CA LYS A 206 13.42 -11.62 -4.65
C LYS A 206 13.90 -11.57 -6.11
N LEU A 207 13.00 -11.30 -7.06
CA LEU A 207 13.36 -11.06 -8.44
C LEU A 207 13.98 -9.65 -8.56
N LYS A 208 15.15 -9.56 -9.17
CA LYS A 208 15.81 -8.26 -9.35
C LYS A 208 15.21 -7.51 -10.54
N PRO A 209 15.05 -6.17 -10.44
CA PRO A 209 14.58 -5.37 -11.58
C PRO A 209 15.42 -5.54 -12.85
N SER A 210 16.74 -5.76 -12.70
CA SER A 210 17.68 -5.98 -13.80
C SER A 210 17.52 -7.32 -14.52
N GLU A 211 16.81 -8.29 -13.93
CA GLU A 211 16.56 -9.61 -14.52
C GLU A 211 15.33 -9.61 -15.44
N ALA A 212 14.58 -8.49 -15.49
CA ALA A 212 13.41 -8.37 -16.34
C ALA A 212 13.80 -8.34 -17.82
N ILE A 213 13.13 -9.15 -18.63
CA ILE A 213 13.30 -9.21 -20.08
C ILE A 213 12.51 -8.13 -20.84
N TYR A 214 11.54 -7.48 -20.14
CA TYR A 214 10.79 -6.32 -20.60
C TYR A 214 10.23 -5.54 -19.42
N VAL A 215 10.15 -4.21 -19.52
CA VAL A 215 9.73 -3.31 -18.47
C VAL A 215 8.71 -2.31 -19.01
N GLU A 216 7.63 -2.10 -18.27
CA GLU A 216 6.63 -1.08 -18.54
C GLU A 216 7.25 0.32 -18.53
N LYS A 217 6.91 1.15 -19.52
CA LYS A 217 7.29 2.56 -19.54
C LYS A 217 6.26 3.40 -18.82
N ILE A 218 6.69 4.10 -17.77
CA ILE A 218 5.83 5.04 -17.06
C ILE A 218 5.73 6.35 -17.87
N ASN A 219 4.51 6.82 -18.10
CA ASN A 219 4.18 8.02 -18.85
C ASN A 219 2.85 8.62 -18.36
N ASP A 220 2.32 9.63 -19.05
CA ASP A 220 1.11 10.35 -18.66
C ASP A 220 -0.14 9.44 -18.53
N LYS A 221 -0.18 8.35 -19.27
CA LYS A 221 -1.27 7.36 -19.19
C LYS A 221 -1.15 6.43 -17.98
N SER A 222 -0.05 6.50 -17.24
CA SER A 222 0.22 5.62 -16.10
C SER A 222 -0.46 6.07 -14.79
N LYS A 223 -1.11 7.23 -14.77
CA LYS A 223 -1.78 7.79 -13.58
C LYS A 223 -2.76 6.80 -12.90
N PRO A 224 -3.59 6.01 -13.61
CA PRO A 224 -4.48 5.03 -12.98
C PRO A 224 -3.75 3.97 -12.13
N TRP A 225 -2.48 3.73 -12.39
CA TRP A 225 -1.65 2.72 -11.71
C TRP A 225 -0.76 3.29 -10.62
N VAL A 226 -0.98 4.54 -10.21
CA VAL A 226 -0.37 5.11 -9.01
C VAL A 226 -0.94 4.42 -7.78
N ASN A 227 -0.07 3.90 -6.92
CA ASN A 227 -0.45 3.28 -5.66
C ASN A 227 -0.86 4.35 -4.65
N ILE A 228 -1.79 3.98 -3.78
CA ILE A 228 -2.53 4.90 -2.90
C ILE A 228 -2.65 4.35 -1.48
N ILE A 229 -2.82 5.26 -0.54
CA ILE A 229 -3.28 4.97 0.82
C ILE A 229 -4.80 5.10 0.83
N VAL A 230 -5.48 4.06 1.26
CA VAL A 230 -6.95 3.94 1.25
C VAL A 230 -7.49 3.80 2.66
N THR A 231 -8.62 4.43 2.93
CA THR A 231 -9.41 4.30 4.16
C THR A 231 -10.91 4.36 3.87
N LYS A 232 -11.75 4.22 4.89
CA LYS A 232 -13.20 4.46 4.75
C LYS A 232 -13.48 5.92 4.38
N LYS A 233 -14.48 6.17 3.54
CA LYS A 233 -14.91 7.56 3.19
C LYS A 233 -15.30 8.39 4.41
N SER A 234 -15.92 7.77 5.43
CA SER A 234 -16.25 8.42 6.69
C SER A 234 -15.02 8.96 7.41
N GLU A 235 -13.86 8.32 7.22
CA GLU A 235 -12.58 8.66 7.86
C GLU A 235 -11.67 9.55 7.00
N LYS A 236 -12.10 9.96 5.80
CA LYS A 236 -11.30 10.77 4.86
C LYS A 236 -10.67 12.01 5.50
N ASN A 237 -11.34 12.59 6.48
CA ASN A 237 -10.90 13.81 7.16
C ASN A 237 -10.20 13.55 8.50
N ASN A 238 -9.97 12.31 8.88
CA ASN A 238 -9.30 11.94 10.12
C ASN A 238 -7.91 12.60 10.19
N LYS A 239 -7.70 13.39 11.25
CA LYS A 239 -6.47 14.17 11.45
C LYS A 239 -5.22 13.29 11.62
N VAL A 240 -5.39 12.10 12.24
CA VAL A 240 -4.29 11.15 12.45
C VAL A 240 -3.88 10.54 11.11
N TYR A 241 -4.84 10.15 10.27
CA TYR A 241 -4.55 9.57 8.95
C TYR A 241 -3.86 10.59 8.03
N LYS A 242 -4.28 11.87 8.08
CA LYS A 242 -3.59 12.96 7.36
C LYS A 242 -2.12 13.13 7.82
N LYS A 243 -1.84 12.96 9.13
CA LYS A 243 -0.46 12.97 9.63
C LYS A 243 0.35 11.78 9.10
N ILE A 244 -0.26 10.59 8.99
CA ILE A 244 0.39 9.40 8.43
C ILE A 244 0.73 9.62 6.95
N VAL A 245 -0.21 10.13 6.15
CA VAL A 245 0.04 10.50 4.75
C VAL A 245 1.21 11.49 4.65
N LYS A 246 1.19 12.57 5.45
CA LYS A 246 2.27 13.57 5.47
C LYS A 246 3.61 12.98 5.91
N ALA A 247 3.62 12.05 6.87
CA ALA A 247 4.84 11.37 7.32
C ALA A 247 5.39 10.41 6.26
N TYR A 248 4.52 9.84 5.43
CA TYR A 248 4.94 9.02 4.28
C TYR A 248 5.50 9.88 3.14
N GLN A 249 4.81 10.94 2.74
CA GLN A 249 5.15 11.77 1.58
C GLN A 249 6.32 12.73 1.85
N THR A 250 7.50 12.18 2.10
CA THR A 250 8.74 12.91 2.45
C THR A 250 9.91 12.51 1.56
N GLU A 251 10.93 13.35 1.48
CA GLU A 251 12.18 13.01 0.79
C GLU A 251 12.91 11.81 1.43
N SER A 252 12.77 11.62 2.74
CA SER A 252 13.29 10.43 3.41
C SER A 252 12.61 9.17 2.89
N THR A 253 11.28 9.18 2.72
CA THR A 253 10.54 8.03 2.19
C THR A 253 10.88 7.77 0.72
N LYS A 254 11.15 8.80 -0.10
CA LYS A 254 11.65 8.60 -1.48
C LYS A 254 12.96 7.82 -1.50
N LYS A 255 13.87 8.13 -0.57
CA LYS A 255 15.14 7.41 -0.43
C LYS A 255 14.92 5.96 -0.04
N GLU A 256 13.99 5.69 0.89
CA GLU A 256 13.63 4.32 1.28
C GLU A 256 13.00 3.54 0.12
N ILE A 257 12.06 4.14 -0.64
CA ILE A 257 11.48 3.54 -1.84
C ILE A 257 12.58 3.17 -2.83
N LYS A 258 13.49 4.11 -3.13
CA LYS A 258 14.62 3.86 -4.04
C LYS A 258 15.50 2.71 -3.55
N LYS A 259 15.77 2.63 -2.26
CA LYS A 259 16.58 1.57 -1.64
C LYS A 259 15.87 0.21 -1.70
N VAL A 260 14.60 0.14 -1.26
CA VAL A 260 13.84 -1.11 -1.16
C VAL A 260 13.59 -1.70 -2.54
N TYR A 261 13.30 -0.86 -3.54
CA TYR A 261 12.98 -1.28 -4.91
C TYR A 261 14.15 -1.15 -5.89
N ASP A 262 15.38 -1.02 -5.41
CA ASP A 262 16.59 -0.91 -6.23
C ASP A 262 16.45 0.13 -7.36
N GLY A 263 15.93 1.31 -7.01
CA GLY A 263 15.74 2.43 -7.94
C GLY A 263 14.66 2.23 -9.01
N SER A 264 13.96 1.11 -9.00
CA SER A 264 13.02 0.71 -10.05
C SER A 264 11.61 1.25 -9.91
N THR A 265 11.34 2.04 -8.86
CA THR A 265 10.01 2.54 -8.46
C THR A 265 10.08 4.03 -8.23
N ILE A 266 9.03 4.75 -8.62
CA ILE A 266 8.96 6.21 -8.57
C ILE A 266 7.99 6.64 -7.47
N ALA A 267 8.42 7.51 -6.56
CA ALA A 267 7.52 8.16 -5.60
C ALA A 267 6.53 9.07 -6.36
N ALA A 268 5.22 8.89 -6.14
CA ALA A 268 4.20 9.43 -7.04
C ALA A 268 3.45 10.67 -6.51
N TRP A 269 3.71 11.13 -5.28
CA TRP A 269 2.96 12.28 -4.72
C TRP A 269 3.37 13.64 -5.29
N ASN A 270 4.55 13.75 -5.88
CA ASN A 270 5.04 14.96 -6.57
C ASN A 270 5.35 14.70 -8.05
N TYR A 271 5.02 13.52 -8.56
CA TYR A 271 5.24 13.20 -9.97
C TYR A 271 4.15 13.86 -10.83
N LYS A 272 4.57 14.51 -11.91
CA LYS A 272 3.67 15.07 -12.91
C LYS A 272 3.45 14.02 -13.99
N PHE A 273 2.22 13.56 -14.07
CA PHE A 273 1.75 12.66 -15.12
C PHE A 273 1.23 13.46 -16.28
#